data_2ac6eaba214d165c8371bd39196875df
#
_entry.id   2ac6eaba214d165c8371bd39196875df
#
_cell.length_a   1.000
_cell.length_b   1.000
_cell.length_c   1.000
_cell.angle_alpha   90.00
_cell.angle_beta   90.00
_cell.angle_gamma   90.00
#
_symmetry.space_group_name_H-M   'P 1'
#
loop_
_entity.id
_entity.type
_entity.pdbx_description
1 polymer ?
#
loop_
_entity_poly.entity_id
_entity_poly.type
_entity_poly.pdbx_seq_one_letter_code
_entity_poly.pdbx_strand_id
1 'polypeptide(L)'
;MSTGFGTLLILRILLGVSEAAFGPGVPFYLSFFYKRNELAFRTGLFISAAPVASSFASTLAFAIVKLGNHTAIDSWRLLFIIEGFPSILVAVWAWYIIPDSPSTAPWLSTREREIATLRLRKQESTSQTQVSGIGRKKRFDWSAVRRTLCDPKSYMTAGCFFSLNVAFSSMPVFAPIIIQK
;
A
#
# COMPACT_ATOMS: atom_id res chain seq x y z
N MET A 1 -11.26 24.16 3.59
CA MET A 1 -11.64 24.20 2.16
C MET A 1 -10.53 24.88 1.38
N SER A 2 -10.04 24.25 0.32
CA SER A 2 -8.96 24.85 -0.48
C SER A 2 -9.52 25.98 -1.31
N THR A 3 -9.08 27.18 -1.02
CA THR A 3 -9.50 28.40 -1.75
C THR A 3 -8.42 28.92 -2.69
N GLY A 4 -7.28 28.25 -2.80
CA GLY A 4 -6.17 28.67 -3.63
C GLY A 4 -5.30 27.52 -4.14
N PHE A 5 -4.56 27.75 -5.24
CA PHE A 5 -3.64 26.81 -5.84
C PHE A 5 -2.58 26.27 -4.84
N GLY A 6 -2.05 27.17 -3.99
CA GLY A 6 -1.04 26.78 -2.97
C GLY A 6 -1.57 25.74 -1.97
N THR A 7 -2.81 25.89 -1.50
CA THR A 7 -3.43 24.94 -0.59
C THR A 7 -3.62 23.57 -1.23
N LEU A 8 -4.05 23.54 -2.49
CA LEU A 8 -4.19 22.29 -3.26
C LEU A 8 -2.84 21.61 -3.46
N LEU A 9 -1.79 22.35 -3.74
CA LEU A 9 -0.45 21.82 -3.93
C LEU A 9 0.08 21.16 -2.64
N ILE A 10 -0.07 21.85 -1.50
CA ILE A 10 0.35 21.32 -0.20
C ILE A 10 -0.40 20.03 0.14
N LEU A 11 -1.73 20.01 -0.04
CA LEU A 11 -2.53 18.82 0.20
C LEU A 11 -2.14 17.65 -0.71
N ARG A 12 -1.81 17.90 -1.97
CA ARG A 12 -1.31 16.88 -2.90
C ARG A 12 0.05 16.34 -2.51
N ILE A 13 0.95 17.19 -2.03
CA ILE A 13 2.26 16.74 -1.53
C ILE A 13 2.08 15.86 -0.29
N LEU A 14 1.26 16.27 0.68
CA LEU A 14 0.99 15.49 1.89
C LEU A 14 0.34 14.13 1.55
N LEU A 15 -0.62 14.12 0.62
CA LEU A 15 -1.23 12.89 0.14
C LEU A 15 -0.18 11.97 -0.49
N GLY A 16 0.66 12.48 -1.38
CA GLY A 16 1.71 11.69 -2.03
C GLY A 16 2.73 11.11 -1.04
N VAL A 17 3.11 11.86 0.01
CA VAL A 17 3.98 11.36 1.08
C VAL A 17 3.33 10.23 1.85
N SER A 18 2.05 10.36 2.20
CA SER A 18 1.29 9.32 2.92
C SER A 18 1.12 8.06 2.08
N GLU A 19 0.82 8.20 0.80
CA GLU A 19 0.62 7.11 -0.14
C GLU A 19 1.93 6.37 -0.44
N ALA A 20 3.04 7.09 -0.57
CA ALA A 20 4.36 6.51 -0.82
C ALA A 20 4.83 5.59 0.32
N ALA A 21 4.43 5.86 1.56
CA ALA A 21 4.75 5.02 2.70
C ALA A 21 3.90 3.73 2.75
N PHE A 22 2.65 3.80 2.30
CA PHE A 22 1.70 2.69 2.37
C PHE A 22 2.03 1.55 1.39
N GLY A 23 2.37 1.87 0.15
CA GLY A 23 2.66 0.89 -0.90
C GLY A 23 3.72 -0.15 -0.50
N PRO A 24 4.95 0.24 -0.18
CA PRO A 24 5.99 -0.68 0.28
C PRO A 24 5.81 -1.10 1.75
N GLY A 25 5.12 -0.31 2.56
CA GLY A 25 4.91 -0.57 3.99
C GLY A 25 4.09 -1.82 4.24
N VAL A 26 3.02 -2.05 3.47
CA VAL A 26 2.14 -3.22 3.64
C VAL A 26 2.86 -4.55 3.35
N PRO A 27 3.57 -4.75 2.23
CA PRO A 27 4.37 -5.96 2.02
C PRO A 27 5.46 -6.15 3.07
N PHE A 28 6.09 -5.06 3.52
CA PHE A 28 7.08 -5.11 4.59
C PHE A 28 6.46 -5.56 5.91
N TYR A 29 5.30 -5.02 6.30
CA TYR A 29 4.55 -5.46 7.47
C TYR A 29 4.15 -6.94 7.38
N LEU A 30 3.63 -7.37 6.24
CA LEU A 30 3.28 -8.78 6.01
C LEU A 30 4.48 -9.72 6.17
N SER A 31 5.69 -9.26 5.88
CA SER A 31 6.91 -10.05 6.04
C SER A 31 7.23 -10.38 7.49
N PHE A 32 6.67 -9.67 8.48
CA PHE A 32 6.82 -10.00 9.90
C PHE A 32 5.92 -11.15 10.35
N PHE A 33 4.87 -11.48 9.60
CA PHE A 33 3.89 -12.51 9.98
C PHE A 33 3.97 -13.76 9.10
N TYR A 34 4.42 -13.62 7.85
CA TYR A 34 4.33 -14.67 6.85
C TYR A 34 5.69 -15.03 6.28
N LYS A 35 5.82 -16.32 5.91
CA LYS A 35 7.01 -16.82 5.23
C LYS A 35 7.10 -16.25 3.81
N ARG A 36 8.32 -16.21 3.27
CA ARG A 36 8.62 -15.70 1.93
C ARG A 36 7.77 -16.35 0.82
N ASN A 37 7.50 -17.65 0.94
CA ASN A 37 6.66 -18.38 -0.01
C ASN A 37 5.18 -18.01 0.07
N GLU A 38 4.72 -17.61 1.26
CA GLU A 38 3.34 -17.22 1.53
C GLU A 38 3.11 -15.72 1.23
N LEU A 39 4.17 -14.93 1.32
CA LEU A 39 4.15 -13.49 1.16
C LEU A 39 3.72 -13.08 -0.25
N ALA A 40 4.19 -13.80 -1.28
CA ALA A 40 3.88 -13.49 -2.67
C ALA A 40 2.37 -13.55 -2.95
N PHE A 41 1.69 -14.58 -2.49
CA PHE A 41 0.24 -14.73 -2.65
C PHE A 41 -0.55 -13.63 -1.93
N ARG A 42 -0.15 -13.30 -0.69
CA ARG A 42 -0.83 -12.26 0.10
C ARG A 42 -0.59 -10.86 -0.44
N THR A 43 0.61 -10.59 -0.92
CA THR A 43 0.91 -9.34 -1.61
C THR A 43 0.12 -9.23 -2.92
N GLY A 44 -0.03 -10.34 -3.65
CA GLY A 44 -0.88 -10.40 -4.84
C GLY A 44 -2.34 -10.07 -4.53
N LEU A 45 -2.90 -10.65 -3.46
CA LEU A 45 -4.26 -10.32 -2.98
C LEU A 45 -4.39 -8.84 -2.60
N PHE A 46 -3.40 -8.29 -1.91
CA PHE A 46 -3.39 -6.86 -1.56
C PHE A 46 -3.41 -5.98 -2.81
N ILE A 47 -2.57 -6.27 -3.80
CA ILE A 47 -2.52 -5.50 -5.05
C ILE A 47 -3.80 -5.66 -5.85
N SER A 48 -4.43 -6.83 -5.86
CA SER A 48 -5.69 -7.09 -6.59
C SER A 48 -6.88 -6.31 -6.04
N ALA A 49 -6.81 -5.80 -4.82
CA ALA A 49 -7.84 -4.93 -4.27
C ALA A 49 -7.95 -3.59 -5.00
N ALA A 50 -6.87 -3.07 -5.59
CA ALA A 50 -6.88 -1.80 -6.28
C ALA A 50 -7.79 -1.75 -7.53
N PRO A 51 -7.73 -2.71 -8.48
CA PRO A 51 -8.67 -2.75 -9.62
C PRO A 51 -10.13 -2.92 -9.18
N VAL A 52 -10.37 -3.72 -8.15
CA VAL A 52 -11.72 -3.92 -7.58
C VAL A 52 -12.25 -2.61 -7.02
N ALA A 53 -11.45 -1.92 -6.19
CA ALA A 53 -11.81 -0.62 -5.64
C ALA A 53 -12.08 0.42 -6.73
N SER A 54 -11.27 0.46 -7.80
CA SER A 54 -11.46 1.37 -8.93
C SER A 54 -12.78 1.15 -9.66
N SER A 55 -13.22 -0.10 -9.80
CA SER A 55 -14.51 -0.43 -10.41
C SER A 55 -15.68 0.09 -9.58
N PHE A 56 -15.62 -0.07 -8.26
CA PHE A 56 -16.63 0.48 -7.35
C PHE A 56 -16.60 2.01 -7.29
N ALA A 57 -15.41 2.60 -7.26
CA ALA A 57 -15.25 4.06 -7.20
C ALA A 57 -15.87 4.76 -8.41
N SER A 58 -15.72 4.21 -9.62
CA SER A 58 -16.32 4.76 -10.83
C SER A 58 -17.85 4.76 -10.77
N THR A 59 -18.45 3.68 -10.29
CA THR A 59 -19.91 3.56 -10.12
C THR A 59 -20.42 4.51 -9.04
N LEU A 60 -19.69 4.60 -7.93
CA LEU A 60 -20.00 5.51 -6.82
C LEU A 60 -19.92 6.98 -7.27
N ALA A 61 -18.87 7.35 -8.00
CA ALA A 61 -18.70 8.69 -8.54
C ALA A 61 -19.88 9.10 -9.45
N PHE A 62 -20.33 8.20 -10.33
CA PHE A 62 -21.51 8.44 -11.17
C PHE A 62 -22.78 8.68 -10.33
N ALA A 63 -23.01 7.85 -9.32
CA ALA A 63 -24.15 7.99 -8.42
C ALA A 63 -24.12 9.32 -7.65
N ILE A 64 -22.96 9.71 -7.14
CA ILE A 64 -22.76 10.96 -6.38
C ILE A 64 -22.98 12.18 -7.26
N VAL A 65 -22.46 12.19 -8.49
CA VAL A 65 -22.68 13.29 -9.43
C VAL A 65 -24.17 13.46 -9.73
N LYS A 66 -24.89 12.36 -9.89
CA LYS A 66 -26.36 12.40 -10.12
C LYS A 66 -27.13 12.89 -8.90
N LEU A 67 -26.74 12.51 -7.69
CA LEU A 67 -27.32 13.00 -6.44
C LEU A 67 -26.96 14.46 -6.15
N GLY A 68 -25.73 14.86 -6.48
CA GLY A 68 -25.21 16.20 -6.19
C GLY A 68 -25.98 17.32 -6.87
N ASN A 69 -26.64 17.04 -7.99
CA ASN A 69 -27.52 18.00 -8.67
C ASN A 69 -28.75 18.40 -7.83
N HIS A 70 -29.07 17.70 -6.78
CA HIS A 70 -30.18 17.97 -5.86
C HIS A 70 -29.72 18.49 -4.49
N THR A 71 -28.43 18.72 -4.30
CA THR A 71 -27.84 19.11 -3.00
C THR A 71 -27.20 20.48 -3.11
N ALA A 72 -27.22 21.26 -2.03
CA ALA A 72 -26.57 22.58 -1.95
C ALA A 72 -25.02 22.52 -1.91
N ILE A 73 -24.43 21.30 -1.95
CA ILE A 73 -22.99 21.03 -1.87
C ILE A 73 -22.52 20.61 -3.25
N ASP A 74 -21.42 21.20 -3.73
CA ASP A 74 -20.79 20.82 -4.99
C ASP A 74 -20.50 19.32 -5.03
N SER A 75 -20.85 18.65 -6.12
CA SER A 75 -20.74 17.18 -6.30
C SER A 75 -19.34 16.65 -6.02
N TRP A 76 -18.29 17.41 -6.37
CA TRP A 76 -16.90 17.00 -6.10
C TRP A 76 -16.55 17.00 -4.61
N ARG A 77 -17.15 17.91 -3.81
CA ARG A 77 -16.94 17.94 -2.36
C ARG A 77 -17.61 16.76 -1.68
N LEU A 78 -18.82 16.43 -2.15
CA LEU A 78 -19.56 15.28 -1.67
C LEU A 78 -18.81 13.97 -1.92
N LEU A 79 -18.18 13.84 -3.09
CA LEU A 79 -17.33 12.70 -3.44
C LEU A 79 -16.22 12.50 -2.39
N PHE A 80 -15.42 13.53 -2.13
CA PHE A 80 -14.32 13.45 -1.16
C PHE A 80 -14.79 13.15 0.27
N ILE A 81 -15.96 13.64 0.67
CA ILE A 81 -16.52 13.34 2.00
C ILE A 81 -16.91 11.87 2.08
N ILE A 82 -17.62 11.35 1.08
CA ILE A 82 -18.12 9.97 1.08
C ILE A 82 -16.97 8.95 0.98
N GLU A 83 -15.91 9.25 0.22
CA GLU A 83 -14.73 8.37 0.11
C GLU A 83 -13.77 8.54 1.29
N GLY A 84 -13.58 9.75 1.78
CA GLY A 84 -12.64 10.03 2.86
C GLY A 84 -13.12 9.60 4.24
N PHE A 85 -14.42 9.73 4.53
CA PHE A 85 -14.95 9.42 5.86
C PHE A 85 -14.77 7.93 6.25
N PRO A 86 -15.12 6.94 5.42
CA PRO A 86 -14.86 5.53 5.72
C PRO A 86 -13.37 5.22 5.89
N SER A 87 -12.51 5.87 5.13
CA SER A 87 -11.05 5.69 5.24
C SER A 87 -10.52 6.09 6.60
N ILE A 88 -11.02 7.20 7.17
CA ILE A 88 -10.65 7.65 8.51
C ILE A 88 -11.12 6.64 9.57
N LEU A 89 -12.35 6.14 9.46
CA LEU A 89 -12.87 5.14 10.39
C LEU A 89 -12.04 3.86 10.36
N VAL A 90 -11.72 3.37 9.16
CA VAL A 90 -10.88 2.17 8.99
C VAL A 90 -9.46 2.41 9.52
N ALA A 91 -8.88 3.60 9.33
CA ALA A 91 -7.55 3.93 9.85
C ALA A 91 -7.52 3.91 11.39
N VAL A 92 -8.53 4.50 12.04
CA VAL A 92 -8.66 4.47 13.51
C VAL A 92 -8.84 3.03 14.00
N TRP A 93 -9.69 2.25 13.36
CA TRP A 93 -9.92 0.85 13.71
C TRP A 93 -8.67 -0.01 13.52
N ALA A 94 -7.95 0.18 12.41
CA ALA A 94 -6.69 -0.50 12.13
C ALA A 94 -5.63 -0.20 13.20
N TRP A 95 -5.53 1.04 13.67
CA TRP A 95 -4.58 1.45 14.70
C TRP A 95 -4.74 0.66 16.00
N TYR A 96 -5.97 0.32 16.39
CA TYR A 96 -6.23 -0.45 17.62
C TYR A 96 -6.12 -1.97 17.45
N ILE A 97 -6.31 -2.48 16.23
CA ILE A 97 -6.39 -3.93 15.99
C ILE A 97 -5.07 -4.51 15.46
N ILE A 98 -4.33 -3.73 14.66
CA ILE A 98 -3.13 -4.23 14.00
C ILE A 98 -1.97 -4.28 14.99
N PRO A 99 -1.44 -5.46 15.37
CA PRO A 99 -0.29 -5.60 16.25
C PRO A 99 1.02 -5.41 15.49
N ASP A 100 2.03 -4.92 16.15
CA ASP A 100 3.35 -4.69 15.56
C ASP A 100 4.11 -5.98 15.20
N SER A 101 3.79 -7.09 15.87
CA SER A 101 4.48 -8.36 15.67
C SER A 101 3.62 -9.56 16.07
N PRO A 102 3.93 -10.79 15.60
CA PRO A 102 3.22 -11.99 16.02
C PRO A 102 3.27 -12.26 17.53
N SER A 103 4.31 -11.79 18.22
CA SER A 103 4.45 -11.94 19.66
C SER A 103 3.47 -11.07 20.47
N THR A 104 3.02 -9.96 19.90
CA THR A 104 2.09 -9.01 20.54
C THR A 104 0.64 -9.17 20.06
N ALA A 105 0.39 -10.06 19.11
CA ALA A 105 -0.94 -10.25 18.52
C ALA A 105 -1.96 -10.76 19.55
N PRO A 106 -3.04 -10.00 19.86
CA PRO A 106 -3.98 -10.35 20.93
C PRO A 106 -4.85 -11.57 20.60
N TRP A 107 -5.04 -11.88 19.31
CA TRP A 107 -5.84 -13.01 18.84
C TRP A 107 -5.11 -14.34 18.78
N LEU A 108 -3.78 -14.36 19.00
CA LEU A 108 -3.02 -15.61 19.08
C LEU A 108 -2.88 -16.08 20.53
N SER A 109 -3.10 -17.37 20.75
CA SER A 109 -2.78 -18.04 22.00
C SER A 109 -1.27 -18.02 22.24
N THR A 110 -0.84 -18.16 23.50
CA THR A 110 0.59 -18.13 23.85
C THR A 110 1.40 -19.16 23.08
N ARG A 111 0.85 -20.36 22.87
CA ARG A 111 1.48 -21.44 22.11
C ARG A 111 1.58 -21.10 20.61
N GLU A 112 0.56 -20.48 20.06
CA GLU A 112 0.55 -20.06 18.63
C GLU A 112 1.55 -18.94 18.36
N ARG A 113 1.71 -18.00 19.31
CA ARG A 113 2.73 -16.94 19.23
C ARG A 113 4.15 -17.54 19.19
N GLU A 114 4.41 -18.52 20.02
CA GLU A 114 5.69 -19.22 20.06
C GLU A 114 5.95 -19.96 18.74
N ILE A 115 4.96 -20.72 18.25
CA ILE A 115 5.06 -21.42 16.97
C ILE A 115 5.29 -20.43 15.82
N ALA A 116 4.57 -19.31 15.78
CA ALA A 116 4.72 -18.29 14.74
C ALA A 116 6.12 -17.68 14.74
N THR A 117 6.64 -17.33 15.93
CA THR A 117 7.99 -16.76 16.05
C THR A 117 9.09 -17.77 15.69
N LEU A 118 8.95 -19.04 16.09
CA LEU A 118 9.88 -20.10 15.73
C LEU A 118 9.88 -20.40 14.21
N ARG A 119 8.71 -20.38 13.57
CA ARG A 119 8.58 -20.54 12.10
C ARG A 119 9.36 -19.47 11.33
N LEU A 120 9.30 -18.24 11.79
CA LEU A 120 10.00 -17.12 11.15
C LEU A 120 11.50 -17.18 11.40
N ARG A 121 11.94 -17.47 12.65
CA ARG A 121 13.35 -17.65 12.99
C ARG A 121 14.02 -18.77 12.20
N LYS A 122 13.34 -19.89 11.99
CA LYS A 122 13.86 -21.02 11.20
C LYS A 122 14.11 -20.61 9.75
N GLN A 123 13.31 -19.72 9.20
CA GLN A 123 13.52 -19.21 7.87
C GLN A 123 14.67 -18.19 7.81
N GLU A 124 14.80 -17.33 8.80
CA GLU A 124 15.95 -16.42 8.88
C GLU A 124 17.28 -17.16 8.95
N SER A 125 17.36 -18.22 9.77
CA SER A 125 18.57 -19.03 9.85
C SER A 125 18.88 -19.77 8.55
N THR A 126 17.87 -20.25 7.82
CA THR A 126 18.08 -20.87 6.49
C THR A 126 18.52 -19.84 5.44
N SER A 127 18.00 -18.62 5.51
CA SER A 127 18.42 -17.52 4.60
C SER A 127 19.78 -16.95 4.96
N GLN A 128 20.16 -16.94 6.24
CA GLN A 128 21.47 -16.50 6.71
C GLN A 128 22.60 -17.47 6.32
N THR A 129 22.31 -18.75 6.14
CA THR A 129 23.32 -19.73 5.65
C THR A 129 23.71 -19.44 4.20
N GLN A 130 22.84 -18.76 3.41
CA GLN A 130 23.17 -18.30 2.05
C GLN A 130 23.82 -16.91 2.00
N VAL A 131 23.70 -16.11 3.07
CA VAL A 131 24.30 -14.76 3.17
C VAL A 131 25.13 -14.73 4.45
N SER A 132 26.19 -15.49 4.46
CA SER A 132 27.20 -15.46 5.54
C SER A 132 27.76 -14.05 5.65
N GLY A 133 27.41 -13.32 6.70
CA GLY A 133 28.15 -12.12 7.07
C GLY A 133 27.50 -10.97 7.79
N ILE A 134 26.25 -11.00 8.25
CA ILE A 134 25.74 -9.84 8.99
C ILE A 134 24.88 -10.28 10.20
N GLY A 135 25.59 -10.71 11.25
CA GLY A 135 25.08 -10.69 12.61
C GLY A 135 25.40 -9.34 13.24
N ARG A 136 24.57 -8.33 13.06
CA ARG A 136 24.68 -7.08 13.83
C ARG A 136 23.32 -6.40 13.97
N LYS A 137 23.01 -5.92 15.19
CA LYS A 137 21.89 -5.01 15.50
C LYS A 137 21.76 -3.96 14.38
N LYS A 138 20.63 -3.92 13.71
CA LYS A 138 20.38 -3.00 12.57
C LYS A 138 20.44 -1.54 13.04
N ARG A 139 21.61 -0.94 13.06
CA ARG A 139 21.75 0.48 12.78
C ARG A 139 21.43 0.69 11.30
N PHE A 140 20.76 1.77 10.96
CA PHE A 140 20.51 2.17 9.59
C PHE A 140 21.85 2.19 8.82
N ASP A 141 21.98 1.30 7.85
CA ASP A 141 23.25 1.09 7.15
C ASP A 141 23.23 1.82 5.80
N TRP A 142 23.83 3.01 5.79
CA TRP A 142 24.00 3.80 4.57
C TRP A 142 24.76 3.05 3.47
N SER A 143 25.62 2.10 3.82
CA SER A 143 26.36 1.32 2.83
C SER A 143 25.44 0.37 2.07
N ALA A 144 24.43 -0.19 2.75
CA ALA A 144 23.39 -1.01 2.12
C ALA A 144 22.54 -0.18 1.14
N VAL A 145 22.15 1.03 1.53
CA VAL A 145 21.42 1.97 0.66
C VAL A 145 22.23 2.27 -0.60
N ARG A 146 23.51 2.62 -0.45
CA ARG A 146 24.40 2.90 -1.59
C ARG A 146 24.57 1.67 -2.50
N ARG A 147 24.69 0.47 -1.96
CA ARG A 147 24.77 -0.78 -2.77
C ARG A 147 23.51 -0.96 -3.60
N THR A 148 22.33 -0.77 -3.00
CA THR A 148 21.05 -0.89 -3.71
C THR A 148 20.91 0.18 -4.81
N LEU A 149 21.36 1.40 -4.55
CA LEU A 149 21.35 2.49 -5.54
C LEU A 149 22.38 2.27 -6.66
N CYS A 150 23.49 1.57 -6.41
CA CYS A 150 24.47 1.26 -7.43
C CYS A 150 24.20 -0.07 -8.17
N ASP A 151 23.18 -0.83 -7.77
CA ASP A 151 22.83 -2.11 -8.41
C ASP A 151 22.02 -1.87 -9.70
N PRO A 152 22.54 -2.24 -10.89
CA PRO A 152 21.81 -2.07 -12.14
C PRO A 152 20.50 -2.86 -12.20
N LYS A 153 20.36 -3.95 -11.42
CA LYS A 153 19.11 -4.70 -11.31
C LYS A 153 17.97 -3.87 -10.74
N SER A 154 18.28 -2.98 -9.78
CA SER A 154 17.29 -2.07 -9.19
C SER A 154 16.71 -1.13 -10.25
N TYR A 155 17.54 -0.60 -11.12
CA TYR A 155 17.09 0.30 -12.21
C TYR A 155 16.29 -0.44 -13.29
N MET A 156 16.71 -1.66 -13.66
CA MET A 156 15.93 -2.47 -14.60
C MET A 156 14.55 -2.80 -14.03
N THR A 157 14.48 -3.21 -12.76
CA THR A 157 13.21 -3.49 -12.08
C THR A 157 12.34 -2.24 -12.00
N ALA A 158 12.92 -1.08 -11.65
CA ALA A 158 12.22 0.20 -11.62
C ALA A 158 11.69 0.59 -13.01
N GLY A 159 12.46 0.39 -14.07
CA GLY A 159 12.05 0.64 -15.46
C GLY A 159 10.88 -0.25 -15.88
N CYS A 160 10.92 -1.54 -15.58
CA CYS A 160 9.82 -2.46 -15.84
C CYS A 160 8.56 -2.04 -15.06
N PHE A 161 8.71 -1.69 -13.78
CA PHE A 161 7.59 -1.26 -12.96
C PHE A 161 7.00 0.06 -13.44
N PHE A 162 7.83 1.01 -13.87
CA PHE A 162 7.39 2.25 -14.48
C PHE A 162 6.57 2.00 -15.75
N SER A 163 7.07 1.17 -16.66
CA SER A 163 6.37 0.82 -17.91
C SER A 163 5.01 0.16 -17.66
N LEU A 164 4.94 -0.76 -16.68
CA LEU A 164 3.69 -1.39 -16.27
C LEU A 164 2.70 -0.37 -15.69
N ASN A 165 3.17 0.56 -14.87
CA ASN A 165 2.30 1.60 -14.29
C ASN A 165 1.78 2.57 -15.34
N VAL A 166 2.58 2.94 -16.35
CA VAL A 166 2.11 3.76 -17.48
C VAL A 166 0.99 3.05 -18.23
N ALA A 167 1.16 1.77 -18.56
CA ALA A 167 0.13 0.98 -19.22
C ALA A 167 -1.14 0.85 -18.37
N PHE A 168 -0.98 0.57 -17.07
CA PHE A 168 -2.10 0.42 -16.14
C PHE A 168 -2.89 1.72 -15.94
N SER A 169 -2.22 2.86 -15.82
CA SER A 169 -2.87 4.16 -15.61
C SER A 169 -3.50 4.74 -16.89
N SER A 170 -3.04 4.35 -18.08
CA SER A 170 -3.61 4.80 -19.33
C SER A 170 -4.96 4.15 -19.65
N MET A 171 -5.16 2.90 -19.28
CA MET A 171 -6.39 2.14 -19.55
C MET A 171 -7.67 2.84 -19.05
N PRO A 172 -7.80 3.27 -17.78
CA PRO A 172 -9.01 3.93 -17.30
C PRO A 172 -9.31 5.26 -17.98
N VAL A 173 -8.28 5.93 -18.50
CA VAL A 173 -8.43 7.22 -19.18
C VAL A 173 -8.90 7.06 -20.62
N PHE A 174 -8.33 6.11 -21.35
CA PHE A 174 -8.60 5.95 -22.78
C PHE A 174 -9.76 5.01 -23.09
N ALA A 175 -10.05 4.02 -22.23
CA ALA A 175 -11.15 3.08 -22.47
C ALA A 175 -12.52 3.75 -22.66
N PRO A 176 -12.95 4.72 -21.85
CA PRO A 176 -14.21 5.43 -22.06
C PRO A 176 -14.27 6.19 -23.38
N ILE A 177 -13.13 6.77 -23.83
CA ILE A 177 -13.04 7.52 -25.07
C ILE A 177 -13.17 6.61 -26.29
N ILE A 178 -12.64 5.38 -26.20
CA ILE A 178 -12.73 4.38 -27.28
C ILE A 178 -14.16 3.83 -27.40
N ILE A 179 -14.84 3.63 -26.28
CA ILE A 179 -16.21 3.08 -26.25
C ILE A 179 -17.26 4.10 -26.76
N GLN A 180 -17.00 5.39 -26.60
CA GLN A 180 -17.90 6.46 -27.05
C GLN A 180 -17.86 6.71 -28.57
N LYS A 181 -16.93 6.11 -29.30
CA LYS A 181 -16.85 6.14 -30.77
C LYS A 181 -17.54 4.94 -31.40
#